data_a91cbf8532cad4d469708254967871e1
#
_entry.id   a91cbf8532cad4d469708254967871e1
#
_cell.length_a   1.000
_cell.length_b   1.000
_cell.length_c   1.000
_cell.angle_alpha   90.00
_cell.angle_beta   90.00
_cell.angle_gamma   90.00
#
_symmetry.space_group_name_H-M   'P 1'
#
loop_
_entity.id
_entity.type
_entity.pdbx_description
1 polymer ?
#
loop_
_entity_poly.entity_id
_entity_poly.type
_entity_poly.pdbx_seq_one_letter_code
_entity_poly.pdbx_strand_id
1 'polypeptide(L)'
;PYLISRLIRATTAKDTKVNIPWGSATYIGGWDGIVDSKEKTRYVPEGISLWELGTNQDPQSKANADYEKRTGDPLGYNPLDATFVFVTPRTWTKKEEWVSQKKEEKKWKDVIVYDGISLEQWLDEAPAVSRWFASQGYADGIITADEHWKEWSCLGQLELTPDCVLAGRDTAREALIELLEGDSSIIGVRASTKGEAIAFILATMKASDPELSGRFFSTTLIIDQEDRFRSVSSSMQHALNLIVRFDSAESLGVATREGHHVLVPLGADDVFSQELITLPAVDRDALIEALVASGLSRSDASKYTKESGLDITILKKLLGFPSYGAAWIKTQPIREIVPALLLGRWDESYPGDIELLEKLSGTSYAKCREALALSLIHI
;
A
#
# COMPACT_ATOMS: atom_id res chain seq x y z
N PRO A 1 -17.36 0.51 0.32
CA PRO A 1 -17.03 -0.72 -0.41
C PRO A 1 -15.55 -1.08 -0.32
N TYR A 2 -14.62 -0.16 -0.61
CA TYR A 2 -13.18 -0.43 -0.67
C TYR A 2 -12.61 -0.95 0.67
N LEU A 3 -12.99 -0.36 1.81
CA LEU A 3 -12.61 -0.88 3.12
C LEU A 3 -13.05 -2.33 3.32
N ILE A 4 -14.31 -2.65 3.00
CA ILE A 4 -14.87 -4.01 3.17
C ILE A 4 -14.14 -5.02 2.28
N SER A 5 -13.86 -4.65 1.03
CA SER A 5 -13.06 -5.47 0.12
C SER A 5 -11.68 -5.81 0.69
N ARG A 6 -10.99 -4.81 1.28
CA ARG A 6 -9.67 -5.01 1.91
C ARG A 6 -9.74 -5.88 3.16
N LEU A 7 -10.74 -5.65 4.03
CA LEU A 7 -10.94 -6.45 5.23
C LEU A 7 -11.18 -7.93 4.89
N ILE A 8 -12.07 -8.21 3.91
CA ILE A 8 -12.31 -9.57 3.45
C ILE A 8 -11.02 -10.22 2.96
N ARG A 9 -10.28 -9.55 2.06
CA ARG A 9 -9.02 -10.08 1.52
C ARG A 9 -7.93 -10.31 2.59
N ALA A 10 -7.88 -9.44 3.60
CA ALA A 10 -6.91 -9.56 4.68
C ALA A 10 -7.21 -10.71 5.65
N THR A 11 -8.48 -11.15 5.75
CA THR A 11 -8.93 -12.10 6.77
C THR A 11 -9.55 -13.39 6.21
N THR A 12 -9.37 -13.65 4.91
CA THR A 12 -9.83 -14.90 4.25
C THR A 12 -8.67 -15.61 3.56
N ALA A 13 -8.88 -16.88 3.24
CA ALA A 13 -7.93 -17.71 2.49
C ALA A 13 -7.64 -17.15 1.09
N LYS A 14 -6.46 -17.52 0.53
CA LYS A 14 -5.95 -17.02 -0.76
C LYS A 14 -6.89 -17.30 -1.95
N ASP A 15 -7.68 -18.34 -1.89
CA ASP A 15 -8.60 -18.76 -2.94
C ASP A 15 -10.03 -18.20 -2.81
N THR A 16 -10.27 -17.31 -1.85
CA THR A 16 -11.54 -16.59 -1.72
C THR A 16 -11.70 -15.59 -2.83
N LYS A 17 -12.77 -15.67 -3.61
CA LYS A 17 -13.09 -14.72 -4.67
C LYS A 17 -13.89 -13.56 -4.11
N VAL A 18 -13.41 -12.33 -4.33
CA VAL A 18 -14.02 -11.10 -3.81
C VAL A 18 -14.32 -10.14 -4.94
N ASN A 19 -15.59 -9.97 -5.24
CA ASN A 19 -16.08 -9.00 -6.22
C ASN A 19 -16.91 -7.92 -5.50
N ILE A 20 -16.25 -6.86 -5.05
CA ILE A 20 -16.87 -5.68 -4.43
C ILE A 20 -16.45 -4.47 -5.24
N PRO A 21 -17.29 -3.98 -6.17
CA PRO A 21 -16.98 -2.82 -6.99
C PRO A 21 -16.87 -1.55 -6.14
N TRP A 22 -15.94 -0.67 -6.52
CA TRP A 22 -15.69 0.61 -5.86
C TRP A 22 -15.38 1.72 -6.88
N GLY A 23 -15.41 2.97 -6.44
CA GLY A 23 -15.25 4.12 -7.33
C GLY A 23 -16.43 4.26 -8.31
N SER A 24 -16.17 4.55 -9.57
CA SER A 24 -17.22 4.73 -10.59
C SER A 24 -18.01 3.45 -10.88
N ALA A 25 -17.49 2.28 -10.57
CA ALA A 25 -18.19 1.00 -10.76
C ALA A 25 -19.37 0.78 -9.79
N THR A 26 -19.48 1.56 -8.71
CA THR A 26 -20.63 1.51 -7.78
C THR A 26 -21.95 2.00 -8.39
N TYR A 27 -21.91 2.67 -9.54
CA TYR A 27 -23.13 3.11 -10.26
C TYR A 27 -23.75 2.03 -11.16
N ILE A 28 -23.10 0.87 -11.29
CA ILE A 28 -23.64 -0.26 -12.05
C ILE A 28 -24.64 -0.99 -11.16
N GLY A 29 -25.88 -1.14 -11.62
CA GLY A 29 -26.90 -1.88 -10.86
C GLY A 29 -26.48 -3.33 -10.59
N GLY A 30 -26.69 -3.80 -9.36
CA GLY A 30 -26.29 -5.14 -8.95
C GLY A 30 -26.20 -5.27 -7.44
N TRP A 31 -25.51 -6.31 -6.95
CA TRP A 31 -25.06 -6.45 -5.58
C TRP A 31 -23.90 -5.48 -5.32
N ASP A 32 -23.83 -4.88 -4.13
CA ASP A 32 -22.68 -4.08 -3.71
C ASP A 32 -21.43 -4.94 -3.51
N GLY A 33 -21.61 -6.23 -3.29
CA GLY A 33 -20.52 -7.19 -3.25
C GLY A 33 -20.98 -8.64 -3.38
N ILE A 34 -20.11 -9.48 -3.97
CA ILE A 34 -20.28 -10.92 -4.08
C ILE A 34 -18.97 -11.54 -3.62
N VAL A 35 -19.07 -12.46 -2.64
CA VAL A 35 -17.90 -13.17 -2.12
C VAL A 35 -18.16 -14.66 -2.17
N ASP A 36 -17.20 -15.45 -2.68
CA ASP A 36 -17.23 -16.90 -2.68
C ASP A 36 -16.02 -17.43 -1.90
N SER A 37 -16.27 -17.95 -0.70
CA SER A 37 -15.25 -18.47 0.20
C SER A 37 -15.41 -19.97 0.41
N LYS A 38 -14.33 -20.74 0.30
CA LYS A 38 -14.35 -22.17 0.57
C LYS A 38 -14.39 -22.50 2.07
N GLU A 39 -13.98 -21.53 2.90
CA GLU A 39 -13.88 -21.72 4.35
C GLU A 39 -14.63 -20.61 5.07
N LYS A 40 -15.23 -20.97 6.21
CA LYS A 40 -15.82 -19.98 7.11
C LYS A 40 -14.74 -19.33 7.95
N THR A 41 -14.67 -18.01 7.90
CA THR A 41 -13.89 -17.23 8.86
C THR A 41 -14.80 -16.55 9.90
N ARG A 42 -14.24 -15.76 10.82
CA ARG A 42 -15.03 -15.01 11.79
C ARG A 42 -16.03 -14.05 11.13
N TYR A 43 -15.61 -13.44 10.00
CA TYR A 43 -16.39 -12.38 9.34
C TYR A 43 -16.90 -12.77 7.94
N VAL A 44 -16.42 -13.83 7.36
CA VAL A 44 -16.87 -14.25 6.01
C VAL A 44 -17.41 -15.66 6.10
N PRO A 45 -18.69 -15.88 5.70
CA PRO A 45 -19.30 -17.20 5.70
C PRO A 45 -18.73 -18.09 4.59
N GLU A 46 -18.81 -19.38 4.79
CA GLU A 46 -18.51 -20.37 3.75
C GLU A 46 -19.58 -20.36 2.64
N GLY A 47 -19.13 -20.47 1.40
CA GLY A 47 -19.92 -20.44 0.19
C GLY A 47 -20.17 -19.03 -0.31
N ILE A 48 -21.24 -18.87 -1.09
CA ILE A 48 -21.60 -17.57 -1.67
C ILE A 48 -22.25 -16.69 -0.61
N SER A 49 -21.73 -15.49 -0.48
CA SER A 49 -22.33 -14.40 0.30
C SER A 49 -22.54 -13.17 -0.57
N LEU A 50 -23.69 -12.54 -0.41
CA LEU A 50 -24.19 -11.42 -1.22
C LEU A 50 -24.33 -10.20 -0.30
N TRP A 51 -23.61 -9.13 -0.63
CA TRP A 51 -23.37 -8.02 0.26
C TRP A 51 -24.10 -6.75 -0.20
N GLU A 52 -24.77 -6.09 0.73
CA GLU A 52 -25.35 -4.75 0.59
C GLU A 52 -24.72 -3.79 1.61
N LEU A 53 -24.38 -2.60 1.16
CA LEU A 53 -23.64 -1.60 1.93
C LEU A 53 -24.49 -0.35 2.13
N GLY A 54 -24.86 -0.02 3.36
CA GLY A 54 -25.73 1.12 3.68
C GLY A 54 -25.06 2.15 4.57
N THR A 55 -25.03 3.43 4.17
CA THR A 55 -24.49 4.54 4.98
C THR A 55 -25.56 5.44 5.58
N ASN A 56 -26.84 5.11 5.39
CA ASN A 56 -27.99 5.88 5.85
C ASN A 56 -27.97 6.10 7.38
N GLN A 57 -28.59 7.17 7.84
CA GLN A 57 -28.70 7.44 9.28
C GLN A 57 -29.54 6.41 10.02
N ASP A 58 -30.57 5.88 9.37
CA ASP A 58 -31.36 4.76 9.88
C ASP A 58 -30.92 3.47 9.18
N PRO A 59 -30.05 2.65 9.83
CA PRO A 59 -29.56 1.41 9.24
C PRO A 59 -30.66 0.35 9.13
N GLN A 60 -31.65 0.33 10.03
CA GLN A 60 -32.72 -0.65 10.02
C GLN A 60 -33.65 -0.48 8.82
N SER A 61 -34.06 0.75 8.53
CA SER A 61 -34.88 1.04 7.33
C SER A 61 -34.15 0.68 6.04
N LYS A 62 -32.85 0.99 5.98
CA LYS A 62 -32.04 0.65 4.80
C LYS A 62 -31.90 -0.87 4.65
N ALA A 63 -31.56 -1.57 5.72
CA ALA A 63 -31.44 -3.03 5.72
C ALA A 63 -32.75 -3.72 5.32
N ASN A 64 -33.89 -3.24 5.81
CA ASN A 64 -35.20 -3.77 5.39
C ASN A 64 -35.43 -3.58 3.90
N ALA A 65 -35.19 -2.38 3.38
CA ALA A 65 -35.43 -2.08 1.97
C ALA A 65 -34.52 -2.94 1.06
N ASP A 66 -33.25 -3.10 1.40
CA ASP A 66 -32.33 -3.94 0.65
C ASP A 66 -32.67 -5.41 0.76
N TYR A 67 -32.98 -5.89 1.94
CA TYR A 67 -33.40 -7.28 2.17
C TYR A 67 -34.65 -7.64 1.37
N GLU A 68 -35.70 -6.82 1.42
CA GLU A 68 -36.93 -7.05 0.66
C GLU A 68 -36.68 -6.99 -0.85
N LYS A 69 -35.96 -6.00 -1.33
CA LYS A 69 -35.57 -5.85 -2.73
C LYS A 69 -34.85 -7.09 -3.24
N ARG A 70 -33.83 -7.57 -2.49
CA ARG A 70 -32.98 -8.70 -2.91
C ARG A 70 -33.65 -10.07 -2.69
N THR A 71 -34.56 -10.15 -1.75
CA THR A 71 -35.38 -11.35 -1.60
C THR A 71 -36.40 -11.47 -2.75
N GLY A 72 -36.93 -10.35 -3.23
CA GLY A 72 -37.84 -10.31 -4.38
C GLY A 72 -37.13 -10.52 -5.72
N ASP A 73 -35.89 -9.99 -5.86
CA ASP A 73 -35.04 -10.16 -7.04
C ASP A 73 -33.58 -10.39 -6.62
N PRO A 74 -33.16 -11.65 -6.47
CA PRO A 74 -31.80 -12.00 -6.06
C PRO A 74 -30.79 -11.94 -7.21
N LEU A 75 -31.13 -11.41 -8.38
CA LEU A 75 -30.25 -11.23 -9.53
C LEU A 75 -29.55 -12.53 -9.99
N GLY A 76 -30.32 -13.62 -10.08
CA GLY A 76 -29.85 -14.90 -10.59
C GLY A 76 -29.21 -15.83 -9.55
N TYR A 77 -29.11 -15.41 -8.29
CA TYR A 77 -28.67 -16.27 -7.19
C TYR A 77 -29.86 -16.97 -6.53
N ASN A 78 -29.61 -18.17 -5.98
CA ASN A 78 -30.59 -18.83 -5.14
C ASN A 78 -30.40 -18.39 -3.68
N PRO A 79 -31.36 -17.68 -3.05
CA PRO A 79 -31.21 -17.22 -1.67
C PRO A 79 -30.99 -18.35 -0.65
N LEU A 80 -31.55 -19.54 -0.91
CA LEU A 80 -31.39 -20.70 0.00
C LEU A 80 -29.97 -21.26 0.01
N ASP A 81 -29.15 -20.94 -1.01
CA ASP A 81 -27.76 -21.38 -1.11
C ASP A 81 -26.77 -20.26 -0.76
N ALA A 82 -27.25 -19.02 -0.58
CA ALA A 82 -26.42 -17.84 -0.35
C ALA A 82 -26.71 -17.16 0.99
N THR A 83 -25.69 -16.58 1.58
CA THR A 83 -25.81 -15.75 2.78
C THR A 83 -26.04 -14.29 2.40
N PHE A 84 -27.10 -13.66 2.93
CA PHE A 84 -27.31 -12.22 2.82
C PHE A 84 -26.48 -11.49 3.87
N VAL A 85 -25.65 -10.53 3.46
CA VAL A 85 -24.82 -9.75 4.37
C VAL A 85 -25.12 -8.26 4.19
N PHE A 86 -25.47 -7.60 5.28
CA PHE A 86 -25.66 -6.15 5.30
C PHE A 86 -24.57 -5.49 6.14
N VAL A 87 -23.98 -4.43 5.61
CA VAL A 87 -22.90 -3.69 6.29
C VAL A 87 -23.25 -2.22 6.42
N THR A 88 -23.07 -1.67 7.61
CA THR A 88 -23.24 -0.23 7.88
C THR A 88 -22.13 0.31 8.78
N PRO A 89 -21.62 1.53 8.55
CA PRO A 89 -20.69 2.17 9.48
C PRO A 89 -21.38 2.75 10.72
N ARG A 90 -22.71 2.65 10.78
CA ARG A 90 -23.49 3.14 11.93
C ARG A 90 -23.53 2.10 13.06
N THR A 91 -23.54 2.53 14.30
CA THR A 91 -23.88 1.66 15.44
C THR A 91 -25.34 1.28 15.37
N TRP A 92 -25.64 -0.01 15.46
CA TRP A 92 -27.01 -0.51 15.38
C TRP A 92 -27.34 -1.45 16.56
N THR A 93 -27.88 -0.88 17.61
CA THR A 93 -28.15 -1.58 18.89
C THR A 93 -29.14 -2.74 18.79
N LYS A 94 -30.04 -2.71 17.79
CA LYS A 94 -31.07 -3.75 17.57
C LYS A 94 -30.74 -4.70 16.44
N LYS A 95 -29.47 -4.76 15.98
CA LYS A 95 -29.09 -5.61 14.84
C LYS A 95 -29.37 -7.09 15.09
N GLU A 96 -29.09 -7.57 16.31
CA GLU A 96 -29.26 -8.99 16.64
C GLU A 96 -30.73 -9.42 16.63
N GLU A 97 -31.66 -8.55 17.11
CA GLU A 97 -33.10 -8.79 17.03
C GLU A 97 -33.54 -8.86 15.57
N TRP A 98 -33.06 -7.96 14.73
CA TRP A 98 -33.37 -7.92 13.30
C TRP A 98 -32.83 -9.15 12.57
N VAL A 99 -31.58 -9.52 12.83
CA VAL A 99 -30.96 -10.73 12.26
C VAL A 99 -31.76 -11.97 12.63
N SER A 100 -32.16 -12.12 13.91
CA SER A 100 -32.96 -13.25 14.39
C SER A 100 -34.29 -13.35 13.66
N GLN A 101 -35.00 -12.22 13.53
CA GLN A 101 -36.27 -12.16 12.79
C GLN A 101 -36.11 -12.57 11.33
N LYS A 102 -35.04 -12.07 10.66
CA LYS A 102 -34.80 -12.40 9.24
C LYS A 102 -34.37 -13.85 9.02
N LYS A 103 -33.67 -14.45 9.97
CA LYS A 103 -33.33 -15.89 9.94
C LYS A 103 -34.59 -16.77 10.13
N GLU A 104 -35.52 -16.36 10.97
CA GLU A 104 -36.79 -17.06 11.17
C GLU A 104 -37.66 -17.09 9.90
N GLU A 105 -37.54 -16.08 9.01
CA GLU A 105 -38.22 -16.06 7.72
C GLU A 105 -37.76 -17.20 6.78
N LYS A 106 -36.58 -17.81 6.99
CA LYS A 106 -35.98 -18.91 6.20
C LYS A 106 -35.95 -18.64 4.69
N LYS A 107 -35.80 -17.38 4.31
CA LYS A 107 -35.73 -16.97 2.90
C LYS A 107 -34.32 -17.05 2.34
N TRP A 108 -33.31 -16.97 3.20
CA TRP A 108 -31.89 -17.04 2.88
C TRP A 108 -31.24 -18.19 3.63
N LYS A 109 -30.09 -18.69 3.10
CA LYS A 109 -29.25 -19.69 3.81
C LYS A 109 -28.86 -19.20 5.19
N ASP A 110 -28.43 -17.93 5.27
CA ASP A 110 -28.11 -17.22 6.50
C ASP A 110 -28.25 -15.70 6.29
N VAL A 111 -28.35 -14.93 7.38
CA VAL A 111 -28.40 -13.47 7.37
C VAL A 111 -27.40 -12.94 8.39
N ILE A 112 -26.51 -12.04 7.97
CA ILE A 112 -25.46 -11.44 8.79
C ILE A 112 -25.50 -9.92 8.67
N VAL A 113 -25.23 -9.23 9.77
CA VAL A 113 -25.08 -7.77 9.80
C VAL A 113 -23.77 -7.38 10.46
N TYR A 114 -23.00 -6.53 9.80
CA TYR A 114 -21.84 -5.85 10.36
C TYR A 114 -22.17 -4.36 10.52
N ASP A 115 -22.20 -3.90 11.77
CA ASP A 115 -22.35 -2.50 12.13
C ASP A 115 -21.00 -1.86 12.48
N GLY A 116 -20.98 -0.58 12.87
CA GLY A 116 -19.75 0.14 13.20
C GLY A 116 -18.88 -0.59 14.22
N ILE A 117 -19.49 -1.16 15.28
CA ILE A 117 -18.75 -1.91 16.31
C ILE A 117 -18.12 -3.18 15.74
N SER A 118 -18.85 -3.91 14.88
CA SER A 118 -18.32 -5.09 14.20
C SER A 118 -17.17 -4.75 13.26
N LEU A 119 -17.24 -3.60 12.59
CA LEU A 119 -16.18 -3.12 11.69
C LEU A 119 -14.92 -2.69 12.46
N GLU A 120 -15.06 -2.07 13.62
CA GLU A 120 -13.93 -1.75 14.51
C GLU A 120 -13.20 -3.03 14.94
N GLN A 121 -13.94 -4.04 15.41
CA GLN A 121 -13.37 -5.34 15.77
C GLN A 121 -12.70 -6.04 14.59
N TRP A 122 -13.24 -5.92 13.39
CA TRP A 122 -12.63 -6.49 12.18
C TRP A 122 -11.35 -5.77 11.79
N LEU A 123 -11.30 -4.44 11.97
CA LEU A 123 -10.08 -3.65 11.76
C LEU A 123 -8.96 -4.05 12.73
N ASP A 124 -9.28 -4.40 13.98
CA ASP A 124 -8.29 -4.87 14.95
C ASP A 124 -7.62 -6.18 14.52
N GLU A 125 -8.34 -7.04 13.78
CA GLU A 125 -7.80 -8.29 13.24
C GLU A 125 -7.08 -8.14 11.88
N ALA A 126 -7.11 -6.94 11.27
CA ALA A 126 -6.51 -6.64 9.98
C ALA A 126 -5.58 -5.40 10.04
N PRO A 127 -4.40 -5.50 10.67
CA PRO A 127 -3.57 -4.36 11.02
C PRO A 127 -3.10 -3.54 9.83
N ALA A 128 -2.81 -4.16 8.68
CA ALA A 128 -2.45 -3.43 7.47
C ALA A 128 -3.63 -2.61 6.93
N VAL A 129 -4.85 -3.16 7.02
CA VAL A 129 -6.07 -2.45 6.62
C VAL A 129 -6.43 -1.36 7.63
N SER A 130 -6.29 -1.65 8.93
CA SER A 130 -6.48 -0.69 10.02
C SER A 130 -5.54 0.50 9.87
N ARG A 131 -4.27 0.22 9.63
CA ARG A 131 -3.25 1.25 9.41
C ARG A 131 -3.56 2.09 8.16
N TRP A 132 -3.91 1.43 7.04
CA TRP A 132 -4.33 2.12 5.84
C TRP A 132 -5.58 2.99 6.06
N PHE A 133 -6.55 2.50 6.82
CA PHE A 133 -7.78 3.24 7.11
C PHE A 133 -7.52 4.44 8.04
N ALA A 134 -6.64 4.28 9.02
CA ALA A 134 -6.23 5.33 9.95
C ALA A 134 -5.22 6.32 9.35
N SER A 135 -4.80 6.16 8.08
CA SER A 135 -3.68 6.85 7.43
C SER A 135 -3.83 8.37 7.31
N GLN A 136 -4.07 9.02 8.40
CA GLN A 136 -4.07 10.47 8.58
C GLN A 136 -2.87 10.95 9.41
N GLY A 137 -1.89 10.09 9.69
CA GLY A 137 -0.71 10.48 10.45
C GLY A 137 0.35 9.38 10.45
N TYR A 138 1.60 9.77 10.31
CA TYR A 138 2.76 8.92 10.51
C TYR A 138 2.67 8.25 11.88
N ALA A 139 2.33 6.97 11.92
CA ALA A 139 2.51 6.21 13.13
C ALA A 139 3.91 5.61 13.11
N ASP A 140 4.62 5.91 14.14
CA ASP A 140 5.98 5.54 14.48
C ASP A 140 6.49 4.23 13.85
N GLY A 141 7.19 4.33 12.72
CA GLY A 141 7.96 3.25 12.12
C GLY A 141 7.18 2.13 11.41
N ILE A 142 5.87 2.30 11.14
CA ILE A 142 5.07 1.37 10.33
C ILE A 142 4.36 2.13 9.20
N ILE A 143 4.56 1.68 7.94
CA ILE A 143 3.99 2.29 6.74
C ILE A 143 3.26 1.21 5.95
N THR A 144 2.11 1.54 5.33
CA THR A 144 1.43 0.61 4.42
C THR A 144 2.10 0.57 3.05
N ALA A 145 1.87 -0.50 2.31
CA ALA A 145 2.33 -0.64 0.94
C ALA A 145 1.81 0.50 0.03
N ASP A 146 0.55 0.93 0.22
CA ASP A 146 -0.05 2.04 -0.55
C ASP A 146 0.63 3.37 -0.27
N GLU A 147 0.85 3.70 1.02
CA GLU A 147 1.52 4.94 1.42
C GLU A 147 2.93 5.00 0.82
N HIS A 148 3.70 3.92 0.99
CA HIS A 148 5.06 3.87 0.47
C HIS A 148 5.11 3.93 -1.05
N TRP A 149 4.26 3.17 -1.76
CA TRP A 149 4.22 3.22 -3.23
C TRP A 149 3.87 4.61 -3.73
N LYS A 150 2.84 5.23 -3.17
CA LYS A 150 2.41 6.58 -3.55
C LYS A 150 3.53 7.61 -3.33
N GLU A 151 4.21 7.57 -2.19
CA GLU A 151 5.33 8.46 -1.90
C GLU A 151 6.53 8.18 -2.83
N TRP A 152 6.81 6.90 -3.07
CA TRP A 152 7.95 6.51 -3.89
C TRP A 152 7.73 6.79 -5.38
N SER A 153 6.56 6.50 -5.94
CA SER A 153 6.26 6.60 -7.37
C SER A 153 5.92 8.02 -7.83
N CYS A 154 5.42 8.87 -6.92
CA CYS A 154 4.96 10.21 -7.27
C CYS A 154 6.15 11.17 -7.40
N LEU A 155 6.37 11.67 -8.62
CA LEU A 155 7.43 12.63 -8.97
C LEU A 155 6.83 13.99 -9.40
N GLY A 156 5.83 14.44 -8.68
CA GLY A 156 5.09 15.68 -8.99
C GLY A 156 4.04 15.47 -10.08
N GLN A 157 4.33 15.85 -11.31
CA GLN A 157 3.40 15.66 -12.43
C GLN A 157 3.53 14.28 -13.12
N LEU A 158 4.61 13.55 -12.84
CA LEU A 158 4.86 12.22 -13.36
C LEU A 158 4.71 11.18 -12.24
N GLU A 159 4.04 10.08 -12.52
CA GLU A 159 4.00 8.90 -11.67
C GLU A 159 4.75 7.76 -12.35
N LEU A 160 5.74 7.16 -11.65
CA LEU A 160 6.39 5.95 -12.11
C LEU A 160 5.43 4.76 -11.97
N THR A 161 5.11 4.13 -13.08
CA THR A 161 4.28 2.92 -13.08
C THR A 161 5.07 1.69 -12.63
N PRO A 162 4.41 0.61 -12.20
CA PRO A 162 5.07 -0.67 -11.95
C PRO A 162 5.92 -1.14 -13.11
N ASP A 163 5.48 -0.94 -14.35
CA ASP A 163 6.19 -1.36 -15.56
C ASP A 163 7.58 -0.74 -15.68
N CYS A 164 7.78 0.49 -15.19
CA CYS A 164 9.10 1.13 -15.17
C CYS A 164 10.08 0.37 -14.26
N VAL A 165 9.60 -0.18 -13.15
CA VAL A 165 10.42 -0.92 -12.18
C VAL A 165 10.63 -2.36 -12.62
N LEU A 166 9.63 -2.94 -13.28
CA LEU A 166 9.60 -4.35 -13.71
C LEU A 166 10.20 -4.59 -15.08
N ALA A 167 10.60 -3.55 -15.82
CA ALA A 167 11.11 -3.64 -17.19
C ALA A 167 12.22 -4.70 -17.32
N GLY A 168 11.95 -5.82 -18.02
CA GLY A 168 12.89 -6.93 -18.22
C GLY A 168 13.21 -7.76 -16.97
N ARG A 169 12.36 -7.71 -15.94
CA ARG A 169 12.54 -8.44 -14.66
C ARG A 169 11.49 -9.53 -14.43
N ASP A 170 10.91 -10.07 -15.49
CA ASP A 170 9.79 -11.03 -15.41
C ASP A 170 10.13 -12.27 -14.57
N THR A 171 11.32 -12.85 -14.77
CA THR A 171 11.76 -14.03 -13.99
C THR A 171 11.86 -13.74 -12.49
N ALA A 172 12.40 -12.57 -12.13
CA ALA A 172 12.47 -12.17 -10.71
C ALA A 172 11.09 -11.89 -10.13
N ARG A 173 10.19 -11.31 -10.93
CA ARG A 173 8.80 -11.07 -10.58
C ARG A 173 8.04 -12.38 -10.32
N GLU A 174 8.16 -13.34 -11.24
CA GLU A 174 7.52 -14.67 -11.11
C GLU A 174 8.03 -15.41 -9.88
N ALA A 175 9.36 -15.42 -9.64
CA ALA A 175 9.94 -16.04 -8.45
C ALA A 175 9.43 -15.40 -7.15
N LEU A 176 9.28 -14.07 -7.10
CA LEU A 176 8.74 -13.40 -5.92
C LEU A 176 7.25 -13.77 -5.68
N ILE A 177 6.45 -13.84 -6.73
CA ILE A 177 5.04 -14.23 -6.61
C ILE A 177 4.94 -15.66 -6.10
N GLU A 178 5.70 -16.60 -6.68
CA GLU A 178 5.73 -18.01 -6.27
C GLU A 178 6.07 -18.16 -4.78
N LEU A 179 7.09 -17.43 -4.30
CA LEU A 179 7.47 -17.44 -2.88
C LEU A 179 6.38 -16.84 -1.97
N LEU A 180 5.71 -15.77 -2.39
CA LEU A 180 4.63 -15.14 -1.62
C LEU A 180 3.33 -15.95 -1.59
N GLU A 181 3.10 -16.80 -2.60
CA GLU A 181 1.97 -17.73 -2.63
C GLU A 181 2.29 -19.06 -1.93
N GLY A 182 3.57 -19.34 -1.66
CA GLY A 182 4.04 -20.52 -0.95
C GLY A 182 3.88 -20.44 0.57
N ASP A 183 4.66 -21.28 1.26
CA ASP A 183 4.74 -21.29 2.72
C ASP A 183 5.51 -20.06 3.23
N SER A 184 5.22 -19.64 4.48
CA SER A 184 5.89 -18.51 5.12
C SER A 184 7.42 -18.65 5.10
N SER A 185 8.11 -17.62 4.65
CA SER A 185 9.57 -17.66 4.43
C SER A 185 10.21 -16.28 4.64
N ILE A 186 11.53 -16.28 4.78
CA ILE A 186 12.33 -15.05 4.75
C ILE A 186 12.94 -14.92 3.36
N ILE A 187 12.56 -13.88 2.64
CA ILE A 187 12.91 -13.64 1.24
C ILE A 187 13.78 -12.39 1.14
N GLY A 188 15.03 -12.54 0.75
CA GLY A 188 15.90 -11.42 0.40
C GLY A 188 15.61 -10.93 -1.02
N VAL A 189 15.50 -9.62 -1.21
CA VAL A 189 15.43 -9.00 -2.55
C VAL A 189 16.57 -8.02 -2.68
N ARG A 190 17.54 -8.34 -3.55
CA ARG A 190 18.74 -7.53 -3.78
C ARG A 190 18.60 -6.69 -5.03
N ALA A 191 18.85 -5.38 -4.87
CA ALA A 191 18.91 -4.40 -5.96
C ALA A 191 20.14 -3.51 -5.80
N SER A 192 20.30 -2.47 -6.62
CA SER A 192 21.34 -1.46 -6.46
C SER A 192 21.19 -0.69 -5.13
N THR A 193 19.95 -0.52 -4.66
CA THR A 193 19.62 0.10 -3.38
C THR A 193 18.46 -0.63 -2.69
N LYS A 194 18.38 -0.55 -1.34
CA LYS A 194 17.24 -1.05 -0.55
C LYS A 194 15.91 -0.42 -1.02
N GLY A 195 15.95 0.86 -1.41
CA GLY A 195 14.78 1.56 -1.95
C GLY A 195 14.26 0.99 -3.27
N GLU A 196 15.16 0.59 -4.17
CA GLU A 196 14.80 -0.09 -5.41
C GLU A 196 14.24 -1.50 -5.13
N ALA A 197 14.83 -2.22 -4.18
CA ALA A 197 14.32 -3.53 -3.78
C ALA A 197 12.87 -3.46 -3.25
N ILE A 198 12.58 -2.48 -2.39
CA ILE A 198 11.20 -2.23 -1.92
C ILE A 198 10.28 -1.85 -3.09
N ALA A 199 10.73 -0.97 -3.96
CA ALA A 199 9.95 -0.57 -5.13
C ALA A 199 9.62 -1.76 -6.05
N PHE A 200 10.58 -2.67 -6.26
CA PHE A 200 10.35 -3.90 -7.02
C PHE A 200 9.32 -4.82 -6.35
N ILE A 201 9.43 -5.03 -5.03
CA ILE A 201 8.46 -5.83 -4.28
C ILE A 201 7.05 -5.26 -4.47
N LEU A 202 6.88 -3.96 -4.25
CA LEU A 202 5.59 -3.30 -4.36
C LEU A 202 5.07 -3.24 -5.81
N ALA A 203 5.96 -3.03 -6.79
CA ALA A 203 5.61 -3.06 -8.21
C ALA A 203 5.11 -4.46 -8.62
N THR A 204 5.78 -5.52 -8.17
CA THR A 204 5.35 -6.91 -8.39
C THR A 204 3.95 -7.16 -7.83
N MET A 205 3.70 -6.77 -6.59
CA MET A 205 2.40 -6.90 -5.95
C MET A 205 1.32 -6.10 -6.69
N LYS A 206 1.64 -4.88 -7.14
CA LYS A 206 0.70 -3.98 -7.82
C LYS A 206 0.38 -4.42 -9.25
N ALA A 207 1.35 -5.01 -9.97
CA ALA A 207 1.20 -5.51 -11.33
C ALA A 207 0.61 -6.93 -11.41
N SER A 208 0.31 -7.57 -10.29
CA SER A 208 -0.42 -8.84 -10.23
C SER A 208 -1.87 -8.65 -10.66
N ASP A 209 -2.59 -9.75 -10.88
CA ASP A 209 -4.02 -9.65 -11.16
C ASP A 209 -4.76 -8.88 -10.03
N PRO A 210 -5.93 -8.28 -10.30
CA PRO A 210 -6.59 -7.38 -9.35
C PRO A 210 -6.92 -8.03 -8.00
N GLU A 211 -7.22 -9.33 -7.97
CA GLU A 211 -7.53 -10.05 -6.74
C GLU A 211 -6.28 -10.23 -5.88
N LEU A 212 -5.21 -10.74 -6.48
CA LEU A 212 -3.94 -10.97 -5.81
C LEU A 212 -3.30 -9.64 -5.37
N SER A 213 -3.33 -8.61 -6.22
CA SER A 213 -2.87 -7.27 -5.89
C SER A 213 -3.63 -6.69 -4.69
N GLY A 214 -4.96 -6.80 -4.69
CA GLY A 214 -5.80 -6.36 -3.58
C GLY A 214 -5.48 -7.06 -2.26
N ARG A 215 -5.18 -8.37 -2.31
CA ARG A 215 -4.74 -9.16 -1.17
C ARG A 215 -3.38 -8.70 -0.66
N PHE A 216 -2.37 -8.60 -1.52
CA PHE A 216 -1.04 -8.15 -1.15
C PHE A 216 -1.08 -6.79 -0.45
N PHE A 217 -1.76 -5.81 -1.03
CA PHE A 217 -1.85 -4.47 -0.44
C PHE A 217 -2.68 -4.42 0.86
N SER A 218 -3.52 -5.42 1.11
CA SER A 218 -4.29 -5.53 2.37
C SER A 218 -3.53 -6.25 3.48
N THR A 219 -2.45 -6.97 3.16
CA THR A 219 -1.66 -7.76 4.12
C THR A 219 -0.20 -7.33 4.22
N THR A 220 0.24 -6.30 3.49
CA THR A 220 1.64 -5.86 3.48
C THR A 220 1.87 -4.63 4.35
N LEU A 221 2.86 -4.71 5.23
CA LEU A 221 3.37 -3.62 6.05
C LEU A 221 4.88 -3.44 5.85
N ILE A 222 5.34 -2.20 5.88
CA ILE A 222 6.76 -1.83 5.88
C ILE A 222 7.11 -1.33 7.27
N ILE A 223 8.13 -1.92 7.90
CA ILE A 223 8.45 -1.69 9.30
C ILE A 223 9.92 -1.30 9.45
N ASP A 224 10.14 -0.17 10.12
CA ASP A 224 11.47 0.43 10.30
C ASP A 224 12.13 0.06 11.63
N GLN A 225 11.34 -0.39 12.62
CA GLN A 225 11.80 -0.62 13.99
C GLN A 225 11.53 -2.05 14.44
N GLU A 226 12.50 -2.67 15.06
CA GLU A 226 12.43 -4.07 15.47
C GLU A 226 11.39 -4.33 16.57
N ASP A 227 11.20 -3.41 17.51
CA ASP A 227 10.18 -3.51 18.56
C ASP A 227 8.77 -3.51 18.00
N ARG A 228 8.53 -2.67 16.97
CA ARG A 228 7.26 -2.64 16.24
C ARG A 228 7.03 -3.93 15.45
N PHE A 229 8.10 -4.43 14.81
CA PHE A 229 8.04 -5.71 14.09
C PHE A 229 7.66 -6.86 15.03
N ARG A 230 8.30 -6.96 16.20
CA ARG A 230 7.96 -7.98 17.19
C ARG A 230 6.51 -7.87 17.69
N SER A 231 6.06 -6.64 17.94
CA SER A 231 4.66 -6.39 18.36
C SER A 231 3.66 -6.82 17.30
N VAL A 232 3.89 -6.47 16.03
CA VAL A 232 3.00 -6.82 14.92
C VAL A 232 3.03 -8.34 14.67
N SER A 233 4.19 -8.95 14.55
CA SER A 233 4.31 -10.38 14.22
C SER A 233 3.75 -11.30 15.29
N SER A 234 3.80 -10.93 16.58
CA SER A 234 3.31 -11.76 17.68
C SER A 234 1.82 -11.61 17.99
N SER A 235 1.17 -10.54 17.53
CA SER A 235 -0.21 -10.22 17.88
C SER A 235 -1.24 -10.63 16.84
N MET A 236 -0.83 -11.10 15.66
CA MET A 236 -1.71 -11.27 14.51
C MET A 236 -2.16 -12.72 14.31
N GLN A 237 -3.47 -12.87 14.02
CA GLN A 237 -4.09 -14.17 13.70
C GLN A 237 -4.01 -14.52 12.20
N HIS A 238 -3.69 -13.55 11.35
CA HIS A 238 -3.64 -13.73 9.91
C HIS A 238 -2.24 -13.47 9.35
N ALA A 239 -1.87 -14.22 8.32
CA ALA A 239 -0.59 -14.08 7.64
C ALA A 239 -0.39 -12.68 7.05
N LEU A 240 0.78 -12.08 7.29
CA LEU A 240 1.19 -10.78 6.75
C LEU A 240 2.43 -10.93 5.87
N ASN A 241 2.63 -9.97 4.98
CA ASN A 241 3.88 -9.74 4.28
C ASN A 241 4.58 -8.55 4.96
N LEU A 242 5.70 -8.81 5.64
CA LEU A 242 6.41 -7.83 6.43
C LEU A 242 7.70 -7.41 5.73
N ILE A 243 7.73 -6.21 5.14
CA ILE A 243 8.95 -5.63 4.55
C ILE A 243 9.71 -4.93 5.67
N VAL A 244 10.94 -5.37 5.96
CA VAL A 244 11.73 -4.86 7.07
C VAL A 244 12.86 -3.94 6.61
N ARG A 245 13.06 -2.81 7.29
CA ARG A 245 14.13 -1.85 7.02
C ARG A 245 15.13 -1.73 8.18
N PHE A 246 15.22 -2.75 9.00
CA PHE A 246 16.20 -2.89 10.09
C PHE A 246 16.97 -4.20 9.95
N ASP A 247 18.11 -4.32 10.64
CA ASP A 247 18.98 -5.49 10.59
C ASP A 247 18.86 -6.28 11.90
N SER A 248 18.12 -7.39 11.91
CA SER A 248 18.03 -8.31 13.05
C SER A 248 17.59 -9.71 12.60
N ALA A 249 18.54 -10.62 12.49
CA ALA A 249 18.27 -11.98 12.00
C ALA A 249 17.39 -12.82 12.95
N GLU A 250 17.49 -12.62 14.26
CA GLU A 250 16.77 -13.42 15.25
C GLU A 250 15.26 -13.19 15.21
N SER A 251 14.83 -11.93 15.14
CA SER A 251 13.42 -11.54 15.11
C SER A 251 12.70 -12.04 13.84
N LEU A 252 13.39 -12.09 12.70
CA LEU A 252 12.80 -12.50 11.41
C LEU A 252 12.34 -13.97 11.45
N GLY A 253 13.15 -14.85 12.06
CA GLY A 253 12.80 -16.28 12.17
C GLY A 253 11.63 -16.57 13.10
N VAL A 254 11.28 -15.68 14.02
CA VAL A 254 10.08 -15.81 14.85
C VAL A 254 8.83 -15.52 13.99
N ALA A 255 8.83 -14.44 13.24
CA ALA A 255 7.69 -14.05 12.41
C ALA A 255 7.30 -15.12 11.37
N THR A 256 8.27 -15.81 10.76
CA THR A 256 7.96 -16.89 9.82
C THR A 256 7.34 -18.11 10.51
N ARG A 257 7.70 -18.41 11.74
CA ARG A 257 7.05 -19.48 12.53
C ARG A 257 5.61 -19.16 12.90
N GLU A 258 5.27 -17.87 13.00
CA GLU A 258 3.91 -17.37 13.20
C GLU A 258 3.12 -17.28 11.87
N GLY A 259 3.71 -17.71 10.75
CA GLY A 259 3.04 -17.78 9.45
C GLY A 259 3.18 -16.54 8.58
N HIS A 260 4.06 -15.58 8.91
CA HIS A 260 4.27 -14.38 8.13
C HIS A 260 5.38 -14.55 7.09
N HIS A 261 5.22 -13.94 5.91
CA HIS A 261 6.35 -13.74 5.00
C HIS A 261 7.16 -12.52 5.44
N VAL A 262 8.47 -12.66 5.48
CA VAL A 262 9.39 -11.57 5.80
C VAL A 262 10.23 -11.22 4.58
N LEU A 263 10.09 -10.01 4.07
CA LEU A 263 10.81 -9.51 2.90
C LEU A 263 11.93 -8.57 3.37
N VAL A 264 13.16 -8.93 3.01
CA VAL A 264 14.36 -8.18 3.40
C VAL A 264 14.93 -7.46 2.18
N PRO A 265 14.71 -6.15 2.05
CA PRO A 265 15.31 -5.35 0.98
C PRO A 265 16.82 -5.22 1.21
N LEU A 266 17.60 -5.56 0.19
CA LEU A 266 19.06 -5.58 0.23
C LEU A 266 19.64 -4.63 -0.83
N GLY A 267 20.70 -3.93 -0.47
CA GLY A 267 21.56 -3.22 -1.40
C GLY A 267 22.58 -4.16 -2.05
N ALA A 268 23.40 -3.63 -2.95
CA ALA A 268 24.34 -4.41 -3.74
C ALA A 268 25.36 -5.19 -2.89
N ASP A 269 25.82 -4.60 -1.78
CA ASP A 269 26.89 -5.13 -0.93
C ASP A 269 26.37 -5.86 0.33
N ASP A 270 25.06 -5.90 0.55
CA ASP A 270 24.49 -6.53 1.74
C ASP A 270 24.67 -8.06 1.67
N VAL A 271 25.05 -8.69 2.79
CA VAL A 271 25.20 -10.15 2.90
C VAL A 271 23.91 -10.78 3.38
N PHE A 272 23.46 -11.81 2.69
CA PHE A 272 22.23 -12.53 3.05
C PHE A 272 22.39 -14.03 2.78
N SER A 273 21.92 -14.88 3.71
CA SER A 273 22.19 -16.32 3.71
C SER A 273 20.95 -17.21 3.50
N GLN A 274 19.80 -16.59 3.22
CA GLN A 274 18.55 -17.32 2.99
C GLN A 274 18.08 -17.18 1.54
N GLU A 275 16.79 -17.44 1.26
CA GLU A 275 16.23 -17.32 -0.09
C GLU A 275 16.46 -15.92 -0.66
N LEU A 276 17.06 -15.82 -1.84
CA LEU A 276 17.54 -14.57 -2.38
C LEU A 276 17.15 -14.38 -3.84
N ILE A 277 16.38 -13.35 -4.11
CA ILE A 277 16.12 -12.85 -5.45
C ILE A 277 17.08 -11.69 -5.73
N THR A 278 17.96 -11.85 -6.73
CA THR A 278 18.83 -10.76 -7.18
C THR A 278 18.26 -10.15 -8.45
N LEU A 279 17.99 -8.84 -8.42
CA LEU A 279 17.41 -8.14 -9.55
C LEU A 279 18.44 -7.89 -10.65
N PRO A 280 18.14 -8.24 -11.89
CA PRO A 280 18.94 -7.77 -13.03
C PRO A 280 18.74 -6.26 -13.23
N ALA A 281 19.65 -5.62 -13.96
CA ALA A 281 19.40 -4.28 -14.48
C ALA A 281 18.12 -4.30 -15.32
N VAL A 282 17.39 -3.18 -15.33
CA VAL A 282 16.18 -3.07 -16.17
C VAL A 282 16.55 -3.17 -17.65
N ASP A 283 15.63 -3.75 -18.44
CA ASP A 283 15.77 -3.76 -19.89
C ASP A 283 15.57 -2.35 -20.46
N ARG A 284 16.46 -1.95 -21.35
CA ARG A 284 16.49 -0.60 -21.91
C ARG A 284 15.23 -0.26 -22.69
N ASP A 285 14.84 -1.16 -23.59
CA ASP A 285 13.77 -0.87 -24.53
C ASP A 285 12.40 -0.97 -23.83
N ALA A 286 12.24 -1.94 -22.93
CA ALA A 286 11.06 -2.06 -22.08
C ALA A 286 10.90 -0.84 -21.15
N LEU A 287 11.99 -0.32 -20.58
CA LEU A 287 11.96 0.88 -19.75
C LEU A 287 11.55 2.12 -20.55
N ILE A 288 12.06 2.29 -21.79
CA ILE A 288 11.66 3.40 -22.68
C ILE A 288 10.16 3.33 -22.95
N GLU A 289 9.63 2.15 -23.30
CA GLU A 289 8.20 1.98 -23.56
C GLU A 289 7.34 2.29 -22.30
N ALA A 290 7.77 1.81 -21.14
CA ALA A 290 7.08 2.10 -19.87
C ALA A 290 7.07 3.60 -19.53
N LEU A 291 8.17 4.31 -19.77
CA LEU A 291 8.26 5.76 -19.56
C LEU A 291 7.40 6.53 -20.56
N VAL A 292 7.32 6.09 -21.80
CA VAL A 292 6.41 6.67 -22.82
C VAL A 292 4.95 6.46 -22.40
N ALA A 293 4.60 5.27 -21.94
CA ALA A 293 3.27 4.97 -21.42
C ALA A 293 2.92 5.82 -20.17
N SER A 294 3.92 6.21 -19.38
CA SER A 294 3.76 7.12 -18.24
C SER A 294 3.64 8.60 -18.64
N GLY A 295 3.72 8.92 -19.94
CA GLY A 295 3.48 10.27 -20.47
C GLY A 295 4.73 11.06 -20.90
N LEU A 296 5.92 10.46 -20.91
CA LEU A 296 7.13 11.10 -21.46
C LEU A 296 7.15 11.02 -23.01
N SER A 297 7.78 12.02 -23.64
CA SER A 297 8.13 11.87 -25.04
C SER A 297 9.18 10.73 -25.22
N ARG A 298 9.15 10.03 -26.35
CA ARG A 298 10.14 8.96 -26.65
C ARG A 298 11.59 9.48 -26.60
N SER A 299 11.80 10.73 -27.01
CA SER A 299 13.11 11.40 -26.94
C SER A 299 13.57 11.57 -25.49
N ASP A 300 12.70 12.07 -24.61
CA ASP A 300 13.03 12.28 -23.20
C ASP A 300 13.16 10.93 -22.47
N ALA A 301 12.29 9.96 -22.73
CA ALA A 301 12.40 8.61 -22.21
C ALA A 301 13.75 7.97 -22.55
N SER A 302 14.17 8.03 -23.82
CA SER A 302 15.47 7.52 -24.27
C SER A 302 16.65 8.26 -23.62
N LYS A 303 16.55 9.57 -23.49
CA LYS A 303 17.56 10.42 -22.83
C LYS A 303 17.72 10.02 -21.35
N TYR A 304 16.64 10.01 -20.59
CA TYR A 304 16.69 9.69 -19.15
C TYR A 304 17.12 8.24 -18.89
N THR A 305 16.68 7.29 -19.71
CA THR A 305 17.13 5.89 -19.64
C THR A 305 18.64 5.78 -19.83
N LYS A 306 19.21 6.52 -20.79
CA LYS A 306 20.66 6.56 -21.00
C LYS A 306 21.41 7.24 -19.86
N GLU A 307 20.91 8.39 -19.39
CA GLU A 307 21.53 9.18 -18.33
C GLU A 307 21.49 8.47 -16.98
N SER A 308 20.45 7.69 -16.72
CA SER A 308 20.34 6.87 -15.49
C SER A 308 21.24 5.65 -15.46
N GLY A 309 21.81 5.25 -16.61
CA GLY A 309 22.59 4.01 -16.70
C GLY A 309 21.78 2.76 -16.36
N LEU A 310 20.48 2.77 -16.58
CA LEU A 310 19.52 1.69 -16.24
C LEU A 310 19.34 1.46 -14.73
N ASP A 311 19.72 2.42 -13.91
CA ASP A 311 19.46 2.42 -12.45
C ASP A 311 18.18 3.21 -12.15
N ILE A 312 17.21 2.52 -11.54
CA ILE A 312 15.88 3.10 -11.22
C ILE A 312 16.00 4.20 -10.17
N THR A 313 16.93 4.11 -9.23
CA THR A 313 17.14 5.13 -8.21
C THR A 313 17.68 6.42 -8.84
N ILE A 314 18.61 6.29 -9.77
CA ILE A 314 19.17 7.43 -10.54
C ILE A 314 18.08 7.99 -11.46
N LEU A 315 17.35 7.13 -12.18
CA LEU A 315 16.24 7.53 -13.03
C LEU A 315 15.22 8.37 -12.26
N LYS A 316 14.79 7.88 -11.09
CA LYS A 316 13.87 8.59 -10.21
C LYS A 316 14.39 9.98 -9.84
N LYS A 317 15.67 10.11 -9.50
CA LYS A 317 16.29 11.40 -9.21
C LYS A 317 16.27 12.33 -10.42
N LEU A 318 16.62 11.83 -11.59
CA LEU A 318 16.62 12.63 -12.84
C LEU A 318 15.22 13.11 -13.21
N LEU A 319 14.21 12.27 -13.06
CA LEU A 319 12.81 12.60 -13.35
C LEU A 319 12.18 13.52 -12.29
N GLY A 320 12.54 13.38 -11.03
CA GLY A 320 12.06 14.23 -9.94
C GLY A 320 12.63 15.64 -9.93
N PHE A 321 13.84 15.84 -10.45
CA PHE A 321 14.51 17.13 -10.45
C PHE A 321 13.90 18.21 -11.38
N PRO A 322 13.32 17.92 -12.56
CA PRO A 322 12.81 18.97 -13.43
C PRO A 322 11.63 19.75 -12.85
N SER A 323 10.89 19.15 -11.91
CA SER A 323 9.66 19.75 -11.37
C SER A 323 9.85 20.42 -10.01
N TYR A 324 10.86 20.01 -9.24
CA TYR A 324 11.10 20.46 -7.86
C TYR A 324 12.44 21.14 -7.61
N GLY A 325 13.24 21.36 -8.64
CA GLY A 325 14.33 22.32 -8.50
C GLY A 325 13.70 23.64 -8.07
N ALA A 326 13.88 24.02 -6.80
CA ALA A 326 13.43 25.31 -6.33
C ALA A 326 13.79 26.35 -7.40
N ALA A 327 12.89 27.31 -7.67
CA ALA A 327 13.08 28.26 -8.79
C ALA A 327 14.47 28.91 -8.79
N TRP A 328 15.08 29.03 -7.61
CA TRP A 328 16.43 29.55 -7.41
C TRP A 328 17.53 28.65 -8.01
N ILE A 329 17.39 27.31 -8.09
CA ILE A 329 18.40 26.41 -8.70
C ILE A 329 18.55 26.71 -10.19
N LYS A 330 17.46 27.11 -10.85
CA LYS A 330 17.47 27.46 -12.29
C LYS A 330 18.08 28.84 -12.57
N THR A 331 18.12 29.70 -11.57
CA THR A 331 18.50 31.13 -11.72
C THR A 331 19.85 31.49 -11.10
N GLN A 332 20.46 30.61 -10.30
CA GLN A 332 21.73 30.89 -9.61
C GLN A 332 22.90 30.15 -10.26
N PRO A 333 24.05 30.77 -10.36
CA PRO A 333 25.26 30.11 -10.82
C PRO A 333 25.70 29.05 -9.81
N ILE A 334 25.63 27.79 -10.20
CA ILE A 334 26.02 26.63 -9.38
C ILE A 334 27.36 26.78 -8.71
N ARG A 335 28.30 27.51 -9.34
CA ARG A 335 29.65 27.78 -8.80
C ARG A 335 29.65 28.52 -7.49
N GLU A 336 28.64 29.36 -7.21
CA GLU A 336 28.55 30.13 -5.96
C GLU A 336 27.99 29.29 -4.81
N ILE A 337 27.17 28.25 -5.14
CA ILE A 337 26.47 27.42 -4.16
C ILE A 337 27.32 26.20 -3.77
N VAL A 338 28.12 25.68 -4.70
CA VAL A 338 28.90 24.44 -4.51
C VAL A 338 29.78 24.47 -3.25
N PRO A 339 30.49 25.55 -2.88
CA PRO A 339 31.27 25.57 -1.66
C PRO A 339 30.46 25.35 -0.39
N ALA A 340 29.32 26.04 -0.24
CA ALA A 340 28.44 25.89 0.92
C ALA A 340 27.81 24.47 0.98
N LEU A 341 27.43 23.90 -0.16
CA LEU A 341 26.90 22.53 -0.26
C LEU A 341 27.97 21.49 0.09
N LEU A 342 29.20 21.65 -0.39
CA LEU A 342 30.29 20.70 -0.14
C LEU A 342 30.77 20.76 1.32
N LEU A 343 30.79 21.96 1.92
CA LEU A 343 31.20 22.14 3.31
C LEU A 343 30.09 21.76 4.30
N GLY A 344 28.83 21.75 3.85
CA GLY A 344 27.67 21.51 4.70
C GLY A 344 27.47 22.53 5.80
N ARG A 345 28.11 23.71 5.68
CA ARG A 345 28.04 24.82 6.66
C ARG A 345 28.27 26.16 5.98
N TRP A 346 27.82 27.22 6.62
CA TRP A 346 28.09 28.62 6.28
C TRP A 346 28.69 29.34 7.49
N ASP A 347 29.31 30.47 7.26
CA ASP A 347 29.92 31.30 8.29
C ASP A 347 29.04 32.53 8.52
N GLU A 348 28.37 32.59 9.67
CA GLU A 348 27.51 33.72 10.05
C GLU A 348 28.28 35.05 10.19
N SER A 349 29.60 34.99 10.37
CA SER A 349 30.46 36.18 10.44
C SER A 349 30.88 36.72 9.06
N TYR A 350 30.63 35.92 7.99
CA TYR A 350 30.97 36.32 6.63
C TYR A 350 29.73 36.82 5.88
N PRO A 351 29.67 38.15 5.58
CA PRO A 351 28.49 38.73 4.92
C PRO A 351 28.09 38.07 3.62
N GLY A 352 29.06 37.60 2.83
CA GLY A 352 28.80 36.92 1.57
C GLY A 352 27.99 35.61 1.70
N ASP A 353 28.20 34.86 2.78
CA ASP A 353 27.43 33.65 3.06
C ASP A 353 25.99 33.97 3.44
N ILE A 354 25.80 35.02 4.23
CA ILE A 354 24.48 35.51 4.63
C ILE A 354 23.69 36.04 3.42
N GLU A 355 24.31 36.88 2.59
CA GLU A 355 23.71 37.40 1.34
C GLU A 355 23.31 36.24 0.40
N LEU A 356 24.17 35.21 0.29
CA LEU A 356 23.89 34.03 -0.51
C LEU A 356 22.66 33.29 0.01
N LEU A 357 22.58 33.04 1.33
CA LEU A 357 21.44 32.36 1.96
C LEU A 357 20.13 33.15 1.80
N GLU A 358 20.15 34.46 1.99
CA GLU A 358 18.98 35.33 1.78
C GLU A 358 18.51 35.30 0.33
N LYS A 359 19.44 35.33 -0.61
CA LYS A 359 19.17 35.25 -2.04
C LYS A 359 18.59 33.88 -2.44
N LEU A 360 19.11 32.81 -1.85
CA LEU A 360 18.62 31.42 -2.11
C LEU A 360 17.26 31.16 -1.49
N SER A 361 17.01 31.63 -0.28
CA SER A 361 15.76 31.42 0.44
C SER A 361 14.65 32.39 0.03
N GLY A 362 15.00 33.52 -0.57
CA GLY A 362 14.06 34.61 -0.86
C GLY A 362 13.51 35.31 0.39
N THR A 363 14.14 35.07 1.56
CA THR A 363 13.75 35.67 2.85
C THR A 363 14.99 36.12 3.62
N SER A 364 14.82 37.00 4.64
CA SER A 364 15.93 37.41 5.47
C SER A 364 16.53 36.24 6.25
N TYR A 365 17.84 36.28 6.49
CA TYR A 365 18.56 35.24 7.24
C TYR A 365 17.92 34.95 8.61
N ALA A 366 17.47 36.00 9.32
CA ALA A 366 16.78 35.85 10.60
C ALA A 366 15.54 34.97 10.52
N LYS A 367 14.71 35.12 9.47
CA LYS A 367 13.53 34.27 9.23
C LYS A 367 13.91 32.86 8.84
N CYS A 368 14.96 32.63 8.05
CA CYS A 368 15.49 31.30 7.74
C CYS A 368 15.96 30.60 9.01
N ARG A 369 16.64 31.28 9.88
CA ARG A 369 17.13 30.75 11.16
C ARG A 369 15.99 30.36 12.11
N GLU A 370 14.95 31.19 12.21
CA GLU A 370 13.74 30.85 12.96
C GLU A 370 13.05 29.58 12.41
N ALA A 371 12.89 29.47 11.11
CA ALA A 371 12.26 28.29 10.47
C ALA A 371 13.10 27.03 10.69
N LEU A 372 14.44 27.13 10.62
CA LEU A 372 15.35 26.01 10.91
C LEU A 372 15.33 25.61 12.40
N ALA A 373 15.28 26.59 13.32
CA ALA A 373 15.18 26.32 14.75
C ALA A 373 13.88 25.61 15.12
N LEU A 374 12.75 25.97 14.50
CA LEU A 374 11.47 25.29 14.67
C LEU A 374 11.49 23.87 14.09
N SER A 375 12.19 23.65 12.99
CA SER A 375 12.39 22.32 12.38
C SER A 375 13.22 21.39 13.26
N LEU A 376 14.23 21.90 13.97
CA LEU A 376 15.08 21.11 14.86
C LEU A 376 14.40 20.73 16.21
N ILE A 377 13.34 21.44 16.60
CA ILE A 377 12.56 21.12 17.80
C ILE A 377 11.62 19.91 17.56
N HIS A 378 11.35 19.56 16.31
CA HIS A 378 10.50 18.42 15.94
C HIS A 378 11.29 17.17 15.52
N ILE A 379 12.63 17.20 15.62
CA ILE A 379 13.52 16.07 15.46
C ILE A 379 13.93 15.53 16.85
#